data_ee4481784b809b9779d5a982d784ddc5
#
_entry.id   ee4481784b809b9779d5a982d784ddc5
#
_cell.length_a   1.000
_cell.length_b   1.000
_cell.length_c   1.000
_cell.angle_alpha   90.00
_cell.angle_beta   90.00
_cell.angle_gamma   90.00
#
_symmetry.space_group_name_H-M   'P 1'
#
loop_
_entity.id
_entity.type
_entity.pdbx_description
1 polymer ?
#
loop_
_entity_poly.entity_id
_entity_poly.type
_entity_poly.pdbx_seq_one_letter_code
_entity_poly.pdbx_strand_id
1 'polypeptide(L)'
;GLVGSEMCIRDRTYVGELGWELYVSTDMANHVFDTLMRRSADHALRLCGLHALDSCRIEKAFRHFGHDISNEDHVLEAGLGFAVKEGKPDTRFGGMIGADAVKAKRNDGLAQRLMQFRLSDPEPLLYHNEAILRDGEIVGYLTSGNYGHHLGGAIGLGYVKCAADGESADEQLRSEYSIDVAGTIVPAEVSFRPMYDPKAANVRL
;
A
#
# COMPACT_ATOMS: atom_id res chain seq x y z
N GLY A 1 -11.30 7.73 21.98
CA GLY A 1 -10.44 6.70 22.58
C GLY A 1 -10.74 6.53 24.07
N LEU A 2 -10.98 5.34 24.50
CA LEU A 2 -11.06 5.01 25.92
C LEU A 2 -9.66 5.10 26.51
N VAL A 3 -9.43 6.11 27.33
CA VAL A 3 -8.26 6.20 28.16
C VAL A 3 -8.61 5.57 29.51
N GLY A 4 -8.67 4.26 29.57
CA GLY A 4 -8.33 3.56 30.78
C GLY A 4 -6.80 3.38 30.72
N SER A 5 -6.10 3.48 31.81
CA SER A 5 -4.66 3.70 31.89
C SER A 5 -3.76 2.72 31.11
N GLU A 6 -4.27 1.74 30.36
CA GLU A 6 -3.45 0.65 29.83
C GLU A 6 -3.93 0.02 28.52
N MET A 7 -5.03 0.48 27.91
CA MET A 7 -5.50 0.00 26.62
C MET A 7 -5.92 1.15 25.71
N CYS A 8 -5.38 1.19 24.50
CA CYS A 8 -5.78 2.12 23.45
C CYS A 8 -6.43 1.34 22.31
N ILE A 9 -7.65 1.70 21.96
CA ILE A 9 -8.35 1.18 20.78
C ILE A 9 -8.39 2.29 19.74
N ARG A 10 -7.95 1.98 18.52
CA ARG A 10 -7.98 2.91 17.39
C ARG A 10 -8.82 2.31 16.27
N ASP A 11 -9.68 3.15 15.70
CA ASP A 11 -10.44 2.89 14.48
C ASP A 11 -9.53 3.01 13.25
N ARG A 12 -8.53 2.17 13.21
CA ARG A 12 -7.54 2.11 12.12
C ARG A 12 -7.50 0.70 11.57
N THR A 13 -7.22 0.63 10.28
CA THR A 13 -7.07 -0.63 9.61
C THR A 13 -5.98 -0.54 8.55
N TYR A 14 -5.11 -1.53 8.54
CA TYR A 14 -4.13 -1.71 7.50
C TYR A 14 -4.57 -2.76 6.47
N VAL A 15 -5.59 -3.53 6.80
CA VAL A 15 -6.21 -4.49 5.87
C VAL A 15 -7.22 -3.84 4.91
N GLY A 16 -7.54 -2.55 5.09
CA GLY A 16 -8.42 -1.83 4.18
C GLY A 16 -9.91 -2.11 4.34
N GLU A 17 -10.30 -2.78 5.41
CA GLU A 17 -11.68 -3.02 5.84
C GLU A 17 -11.95 -2.35 7.17
N LEU A 18 -13.20 -2.28 7.60
CA LEU A 18 -13.54 -1.78 8.94
C LEU A 18 -12.83 -2.62 10.00
N GLY A 19 -12.07 -1.97 10.87
CA GLY A 19 -11.29 -2.68 11.87
C GLY A 19 -10.72 -1.78 12.96
N TRP A 20 -10.15 -2.40 13.97
CA TRP A 20 -9.55 -1.72 15.11
C TRP A 20 -8.20 -2.33 15.45
N GLU A 21 -7.29 -1.47 15.87
CA GLU A 21 -6.02 -1.86 16.48
C GLU A 21 -6.13 -1.71 17.99
N LEU A 22 -5.77 -2.78 18.71
CA LEU A 22 -5.79 -2.82 20.16
C LEU A 22 -4.36 -2.71 20.69
N TYR A 23 -4.05 -1.62 21.37
CA TYR A 23 -2.77 -1.41 22.05
C TYR A 23 -2.94 -1.71 23.53
N VAL A 24 -2.31 -2.74 23.98
CA VAL A 24 -2.43 -3.23 25.38
C VAL A 24 -1.04 -3.45 25.97
N SER A 25 -0.91 -3.34 27.29
CA SER A 25 0.31 -3.70 27.99
C SER A 25 0.56 -5.22 27.93
N THR A 26 1.82 -5.62 27.98
CA THR A 26 2.21 -7.02 27.82
C THR A 26 1.57 -7.95 28.86
N ASP A 27 1.41 -7.50 30.09
CA ASP A 27 0.77 -8.24 31.17
C ASP A 27 -0.73 -8.46 30.96
N MET A 28 -1.40 -7.58 30.17
CA MET A 28 -2.81 -7.69 29.82
C MET A 28 -3.07 -8.45 28.51
N ALA A 29 -2.05 -8.71 27.71
CA ALA A 29 -2.22 -9.27 26.37
C ALA A 29 -2.97 -10.62 26.37
N ASN A 30 -2.59 -11.54 27.23
CA ASN A 30 -3.26 -12.83 27.36
C ASN A 30 -4.72 -12.69 27.80
N HIS A 31 -4.99 -11.82 28.77
CA HIS A 31 -6.35 -11.58 29.24
C HIS A 31 -7.26 -11.03 28.15
N VAL A 32 -6.76 -10.06 27.35
CA VAL A 32 -7.52 -9.48 26.24
C VAL A 32 -7.76 -10.53 25.16
N PHE A 33 -6.72 -11.28 24.77
CA PHE A 33 -6.84 -12.37 23.80
C PHE A 33 -7.87 -13.42 24.23
N ASP A 34 -7.77 -13.94 25.44
CA ASP A 34 -8.69 -14.94 25.96
C ASP A 34 -10.13 -14.42 26.04
N THR A 35 -10.29 -13.13 26.34
CA THR A 35 -11.61 -12.50 26.38
C THR A 35 -12.22 -12.40 24.98
N LEU A 36 -11.45 -12.02 23.96
CA LEU A 36 -11.88 -12.03 22.57
C LEU A 36 -12.23 -13.46 22.13
N MET A 37 -11.38 -14.44 22.43
CA MET A 37 -11.61 -15.83 22.04
C MET A 37 -12.84 -16.44 22.69
N ARG A 38 -13.14 -16.10 23.93
CA ARG A 38 -14.39 -16.53 24.59
C ARG A 38 -15.65 -16.01 23.88
N ARG A 39 -15.57 -14.83 23.25
CA ARG A 39 -16.68 -14.24 22.50
C ARG A 39 -16.71 -14.69 21.03
N SER A 40 -15.70 -15.41 20.58
CA SER A 40 -15.54 -15.78 19.17
C SER A 40 -16.70 -16.64 18.64
N ALA A 41 -17.27 -17.49 19.46
CA ALA A 41 -18.36 -18.37 19.06
C ALA A 41 -19.62 -17.59 18.65
N ASP A 42 -19.89 -16.47 19.33
CA ASP A 42 -21.07 -15.63 19.07
C ASP A 42 -20.91 -14.74 17.84
N HIS A 43 -19.67 -14.52 17.38
CA HIS A 43 -19.35 -13.53 16.36
C HIS A 43 -18.54 -14.07 15.17
N ALA A 44 -18.44 -15.40 15.03
CA ALA A 44 -17.72 -16.06 13.93
C ALA A 44 -16.26 -15.54 13.73
N LEU A 45 -15.59 -15.13 14.82
CA LEU A 45 -14.22 -14.64 14.79
C LEU A 45 -13.28 -15.71 14.23
N ARG A 46 -12.36 -15.30 13.37
CA ARG A 46 -11.31 -16.15 12.81
C ARG A 46 -9.95 -15.53 13.07
N LEU A 47 -8.98 -16.35 13.42
CA LEU A 47 -7.59 -15.94 13.50
C LEU A 47 -6.99 -15.86 12.09
N CYS A 48 -6.35 -14.76 11.78
CA CYS A 48 -5.68 -14.52 10.50
C CYS A 48 -4.21 -14.18 10.74
N GLY A 49 -3.35 -14.58 9.80
CA GLY A 49 -1.92 -14.29 9.87
C GLY A 49 -1.51 -13.14 8.94
N LEU A 50 -0.20 -12.89 8.89
CA LEU A 50 0.39 -11.79 8.10
C LEU A 50 0.15 -11.93 6.61
N HIS A 51 0.08 -13.14 6.06
CA HIS A 51 -0.23 -13.33 4.63
C HIS A 51 -1.63 -12.83 4.25
N ALA A 52 -2.62 -13.03 5.12
CA ALA A 52 -3.95 -12.46 4.91
C ALA A 52 -3.93 -10.93 4.99
N LEU A 53 -3.17 -10.37 5.93
CA LEU A 53 -2.95 -8.93 6.03
C LEU A 53 -2.32 -8.38 4.75
N ASP A 54 -1.26 -9.01 4.23
CA ASP A 54 -0.59 -8.59 3.00
C ASP A 54 -1.51 -8.65 1.78
N SER A 55 -2.27 -9.72 1.61
CA SER A 55 -3.27 -9.82 0.55
C SER A 55 -4.24 -8.63 0.60
N CYS A 56 -4.87 -8.41 1.73
CA CYS A 56 -5.86 -7.33 1.91
C CYS A 56 -5.25 -5.94 1.71
N ARG A 57 -4.08 -5.64 2.29
CA ARG A 57 -3.46 -4.32 2.19
C ARG A 57 -3.00 -3.99 0.77
N ILE A 58 -2.50 -5.01 0.00
CA ILE A 58 -2.07 -4.81 -1.39
C ILE A 58 -3.27 -4.51 -2.29
N GLU A 59 -4.43 -5.15 -2.09
CA GLU A 59 -5.66 -4.83 -2.82
C GLU A 59 -6.05 -3.35 -2.66
N LYS A 60 -5.78 -2.76 -1.50
CA LYS A 60 -6.00 -1.34 -1.18
C LYS A 60 -4.81 -0.45 -1.55
N ALA A 61 -3.78 -1.00 -2.18
CA ALA A 61 -2.53 -0.32 -2.47
C ALA A 61 -1.90 0.35 -1.23
N PHE A 62 -2.08 -0.20 -0.04
CA PHE A 62 -1.43 0.29 1.17
C PHE A 62 0.02 -0.15 1.21
N ARG A 63 0.92 0.83 1.39
CA ARG A 63 2.37 0.64 1.37
C ARG A 63 2.84 0.05 2.69
N HIS A 64 3.77 -0.89 2.60
CA HIS A 64 4.44 -1.47 3.74
C HIS A 64 5.82 -0.84 3.92
N PHE A 65 6.06 -0.22 5.07
CA PHE A 65 7.39 0.32 5.39
C PHE A 65 8.39 -0.82 5.56
N GLY A 66 9.50 -0.73 4.84
CA GLY A 66 10.51 -1.79 4.76
C GLY A 66 10.35 -2.73 3.56
N HIS A 67 9.26 -2.62 2.79
CA HIS A 67 9.04 -3.32 1.52
C HIS A 67 8.78 -2.33 0.38
N ASP A 68 7.62 -1.65 0.41
CA ASP A 68 7.22 -0.72 -0.66
C ASP A 68 7.81 0.68 -0.48
N ILE A 69 8.11 1.05 0.73
CA ILE A 69 8.68 2.36 1.09
C ILE A 69 9.71 2.21 2.20
N SER A 70 10.69 3.09 2.16
CA SER A 70 11.75 3.21 3.16
C SER A 70 12.07 4.70 3.42
N ASN A 71 13.11 4.97 4.18
CA ASN A 71 13.64 6.33 4.35
C ASN A 71 14.41 6.85 3.11
N GLU A 72 14.63 6.02 2.11
CA GLU A 72 15.28 6.39 0.83
C GLU A 72 14.27 6.77 -0.24
N ASP A 73 12.99 6.42 -0.05
CA ASP A 73 11.95 6.67 -1.04
C ASP A 73 11.31 8.05 -0.86
N HIS A 74 11.12 8.75 -1.97
CA HIS A 74 10.49 10.06 -1.90
C HIS A 74 8.96 9.94 -1.81
N VAL A 75 8.36 10.71 -0.89
CA VAL A 75 6.92 10.66 -0.58
C VAL A 75 6.01 10.86 -1.80
N LEU A 76 6.42 11.67 -2.80
CA LEU A 76 5.66 11.90 -4.03
C LEU A 76 5.76 10.70 -4.98
N GLU A 77 6.92 10.05 -5.07
CA GLU A 77 7.14 8.85 -5.87
C GLU A 77 6.36 7.65 -5.32
N ALA A 78 6.28 7.57 -3.99
CA ALA A 78 5.45 6.59 -3.29
C ALA A 78 3.93 6.83 -3.40
N GLY A 79 3.49 7.90 -4.06
CA GLY A 79 2.08 8.25 -4.19
C GLY A 79 1.41 8.71 -2.88
N LEU A 80 2.20 9.21 -1.93
CA LEU A 80 1.74 9.69 -0.62
C LEU A 80 1.65 11.22 -0.54
N GLY A 81 1.65 11.91 -1.67
CA GLY A 81 1.59 13.37 -1.75
C GLY A 81 0.35 13.97 -1.05
N PHE A 82 -0.75 13.22 -0.94
CA PHE A 82 -1.94 13.64 -0.20
C PHE A 82 -1.70 13.83 1.30
N ALA A 83 -0.70 13.16 1.87
CA ALA A 83 -0.34 13.28 3.29
C ALA A 83 0.56 14.50 3.58
N VAL A 84 1.07 15.16 2.53
CA VAL A 84 2.00 16.28 2.63
C VAL A 84 1.25 17.60 2.50
N LYS A 85 1.39 18.47 3.50
CA LYS A 85 0.80 19.82 3.52
C LYS A 85 1.93 20.87 3.48
N GLU A 86 2.49 21.09 2.31
CA GLU A 86 3.58 22.06 2.07
C GLU A 86 3.19 23.50 2.46
N GLY A 87 1.93 23.88 2.31
CA GLY A 87 1.42 25.20 2.63
C GLY A 87 0.84 25.34 4.05
N LYS A 88 1.15 24.40 4.95
CA LYS A 88 0.72 24.53 6.34
C LYS A 88 1.33 25.80 6.93
N PRO A 89 0.51 26.77 7.44
CA PRO A 89 1.03 28.01 7.98
C PRO A 89 2.00 27.69 9.12
N ASP A 90 2.96 28.60 9.28
CA ASP A 90 3.95 28.51 10.32
C ASP A 90 3.27 28.20 11.67
N THR A 91 3.52 27.02 12.14
CA THR A 91 3.06 26.57 13.43
C THR A 91 4.17 26.84 14.43
N ARG A 92 3.88 26.66 15.71
CA ARG A 92 4.86 26.74 16.82
C ARG A 92 6.23 26.09 16.53
N PHE A 93 6.34 25.28 15.48
CA PHE A 93 7.53 24.53 15.08
C PHE A 93 8.08 24.93 13.69
N GLY A 94 7.69 26.06 13.12
CA GLY A 94 8.29 26.55 11.87
C GLY A 94 7.82 25.85 10.59
N GLY A 95 6.62 25.23 10.59
CA GLY A 95 6.07 24.59 9.40
C GLY A 95 6.44 23.10 9.27
N MET A 96 6.41 22.57 8.04
CA MET A 96 6.73 21.18 7.76
C MET A 96 8.23 21.01 7.49
N ILE A 97 8.89 20.13 8.24
CA ILE A 97 10.28 19.74 7.98
C ILE A 97 10.33 19.04 6.61
N GLY A 98 11.25 19.47 5.74
CA GLY A 98 11.42 18.93 4.39
C GLY A 98 10.49 19.53 3.33
N ALA A 99 9.72 20.60 3.63
CA ALA A 99 8.83 21.25 2.66
C ALA A 99 9.56 21.70 1.38
N ASP A 100 10.76 22.25 1.52
CA ASP A 100 11.52 22.73 0.37
C ASP A 100 12.01 21.58 -0.52
N ALA A 101 12.39 20.44 0.07
CA ALA A 101 12.76 19.24 -0.67
C ALA A 101 11.57 18.67 -1.47
N VAL A 102 10.38 18.66 -0.87
CA VAL A 102 9.17 18.21 -1.57
C VAL A 102 8.81 19.16 -2.73
N LYS A 103 8.91 20.48 -2.53
CA LYS A 103 8.70 21.47 -3.61
C LYS A 103 9.70 21.31 -4.72
N ALA A 104 10.99 21.17 -4.40
CA ALA A 104 12.04 20.94 -5.40
C ALA A 104 11.72 19.69 -6.23
N LYS A 105 11.45 18.56 -5.59
CA LYS A 105 11.11 17.30 -6.27
C LYS A 105 9.86 17.42 -7.15
N ARG A 106 8.88 18.23 -6.75
CA ARG A 106 7.68 18.49 -7.57
C ARG A 106 7.98 19.29 -8.83
N ASN A 107 8.92 20.25 -8.73
CA ASN A 107 9.35 21.09 -9.86
C ASN A 107 10.29 20.34 -10.81
N ASP A 108 11.21 19.54 -10.25
CA ASP A 108 12.21 18.79 -11.02
C ASP A 108 11.62 17.53 -11.68
N GLY A 109 10.42 17.11 -11.28
CA GLY A 109 9.78 15.89 -11.74
C GLY A 109 10.15 14.65 -10.91
N LEU A 110 9.41 13.56 -11.16
CA LEU A 110 9.59 12.29 -10.48
C LEU A 110 10.46 11.36 -11.33
N ALA A 111 11.41 10.69 -10.72
CA ALA A 111 12.24 9.69 -11.40
C ALA A 111 11.52 8.36 -11.57
N GLN A 112 10.56 8.07 -10.69
CA GLN A 112 9.77 6.85 -10.68
C GLN A 112 8.42 7.09 -10.00
N ARG A 113 7.48 6.16 -10.15
CA ARG A 113 6.20 6.18 -9.44
C ARG A 113 5.82 4.78 -9.00
N LEU A 114 5.31 4.67 -7.79
CA LEU A 114 4.72 3.44 -7.27
C LEU A 114 3.35 3.21 -7.93
N MET A 115 3.17 2.04 -8.52
CA MET A 115 1.94 1.61 -9.18
C MET A 115 1.45 0.30 -8.58
N GLN A 116 0.15 0.06 -8.70
CA GLN A 116 -0.47 -1.22 -8.41
C GLN A 116 -0.65 -2.00 -9.72
N PHE A 117 -0.38 -3.30 -9.65
CA PHE A 117 -0.48 -4.26 -10.75
C PHE A 117 -1.47 -5.36 -10.40
N ARG A 118 -2.20 -5.84 -11.41
CA ARG A 118 -3.01 -7.06 -11.36
C ARG A 118 -2.73 -7.87 -12.59
N LEU A 119 -2.34 -9.13 -12.43
CA LEU A 119 -2.13 -10.03 -13.56
C LEU A 119 -3.45 -10.34 -14.27
N SER A 120 -3.41 -10.41 -15.60
CA SER A 120 -4.56 -10.80 -16.41
C SER A 120 -4.87 -12.28 -16.29
N ASP A 121 -3.83 -13.11 -16.09
CA ASP A 121 -3.96 -14.53 -15.76
C ASP A 121 -4.00 -14.68 -14.23
N PRO A 122 -5.04 -15.30 -13.65
CA PRO A 122 -5.17 -15.48 -12.21
C PRO A 122 -4.29 -16.60 -11.62
N GLU A 123 -3.73 -17.49 -12.44
CA GLU A 123 -2.99 -18.67 -11.96
C GLU A 123 -1.61 -18.36 -11.37
N PRO A 124 -0.75 -17.51 -12.02
CA PRO A 124 0.55 -17.19 -11.46
C PRO A 124 0.45 -16.38 -10.17
N LEU A 125 1.33 -16.67 -9.20
CA LEU A 125 1.45 -15.90 -7.96
C LEU A 125 2.57 -14.87 -8.06
N LEU A 126 2.38 -13.73 -7.41
CA LEU A 126 3.39 -12.69 -7.23
C LEU A 126 3.86 -12.67 -5.77
N TYR A 127 5.14 -12.41 -5.58
CA TYR A 127 5.76 -12.25 -4.26
C TYR A 127 6.40 -10.87 -4.12
N HIS A 128 7.56 -10.69 -4.74
CA HIS A 128 8.34 -9.46 -4.82
C HIS A 128 9.56 -9.71 -5.71
N ASN A 129 10.14 -8.63 -6.23
CA ASN A 129 11.29 -8.64 -7.13
C ASN A 129 11.03 -9.21 -8.55
N GLU A 130 9.81 -9.56 -8.91
CA GLU A 130 9.46 -9.82 -10.30
C GLU A 130 9.69 -8.57 -11.14
N ALA A 131 10.29 -8.73 -12.33
CA ALA A 131 10.55 -7.62 -13.21
C ALA A 131 9.26 -7.07 -13.82
N ILE A 132 9.11 -5.75 -13.78
CA ILE A 132 8.04 -5.02 -14.45
C ILE A 132 8.53 -4.62 -15.83
N LEU A 133 7.81 -5.05 -16.87
CA LEU A 133 8.06 -4.64 -18.23
C LEU A 133 7.00 -3.62 -18.67
N ARG A 134 7.44 -2.63 -19.42
CA ARG A 134 6.63 -1.64 -20.08
C ARG A 134 7.00 -1.64 -21.56
N ASP A 135 6.04 -1.93 -22.43
CA ASP A 135 6.28 -2.03 -23.87
C ASP A 135 7.45 -2.97 -24.24
N GLY A 136 7.64 -4.02 -23.43
CA GLY A 136 8.69 -5.04 -23.59
C GLY A 136 10.02 -4.73 -22.90
N GLU A 137 10.22 -3.55 -22.34
CA GLU A 137 11.46 -3.15 -21.66
C GLU A 137 11.31 -3.16 -20.14
N ILE A 138 12.34 -3.63 -19.42
CA ILE A 138 12.34 -3.63 -17.95
C ILE A 138 12.41 -2.19 -17.43
N VAL A 139 11.39 -1.79 -16.68
CA VAL A 139 11.27 -0.43 -16.12
C VAL A 139 11.27 -0.39 -14.60
N GLY A 140 11.25 -1.55 -13.94
CA GLY A 140 11.25 -1.63 -12.48
C GLY A 140 11.03 -3.03 -11.97
N TYR A 141 10.72 -3.14 -10.69
CA TYR A 141 10.47 -4.41 -10.00
C TYR A 141 9.32 -4.25 -9.01
N LEU A 142 8.60 -5.35 -8.76
CA LEU A 142 7.62 -5.42 -7.70
C LEU A 142 8.30 -5.35 -6.33
N THR A 143 7.75 -4.56 -5.43
CA THR A 143 8.18 -4.46 -4.03
C THR A 143 7.36 -5.36 -3.13
N SER A 144 6.11 -5.61 -3.51
CA SER A 144 5.19 -6.52 -2.84
C SER A 144 4.35 -7.26 -3.86
N GLY A 145 4.01 -8.51 -3.56
CA GLY A 145 3.09 -9.32 -4.35
C GLY A 145 2.31 -10.30 -3.48
N ASN A 146 1.09 -10.59 -3.88
CA ASN A 146 0.23 -11.59 -3.25
C ASN A 146 -0.95 -11.90 -4.19
N TYR A 147 -1.87 -12.75 -3.75
CA TYR A 147 -3.14 -12.97 -4.41
C TYR A 147 -4.22 -12.06 -3.85
N GLY A 148 -4.91 -11.33 -4.71
CA GLY A 148 -6.03 -10.45 -4.35
C GLY A 148 -7.36 -11.18 -4.44
N HIS A 149 -7.95 -11.50 -3.30
CA HIS A 149 -9.17 -12.32 -3.24
C HIS A 149 -10.41 -11.59 -3.74
N HIS A 150 -10.51 -10.27 -3.58
CA HIS A 150 -11.58 -9.48 -4.17
C HIS A 150 -11.36 -9.22 -5.66
N LEU A 151 -10.10 -9.06 -6.06
CA LEU A 151 -9.74 -8.78 -7.45
C LEU A 151 -9.65 -10.05 -8.32
N GLY A 152 -9.58 -11.23 -7.69
CA GLY A 152 -9.60 -12.53 -8.35
C GLY A 152 -8.35 -12.82 -9.20
N GLY A 153 -7.17 -12.39 -8.73
CA GLY A 153 -5.90 -12.60 -9.41
C GLY A 153 -4.71 -12.15 -8.59
N ALA A 154 -3.50 -12.45 -9.04
CA ALA A 154 -2.30 -11.99 -8.39
C ALA A 154 -2.14 -10.47 -8.55
N ILE A 155 -1.77 -9.81 -7.47
CA ILE A 155 -1.62 -8.36 -7.37
C ILE A 155 -0.27 -8.00 -6.79
N GLY A 156 0.25 -6.84 -7.16
CA GLY A 156 1.52 -6.35 -6.64
C GLY A 156 1.59 -4.84 -6.58
N LEU A 157 2.57 -4.35 -5.84
CA LEU A 157 3.01 -2.96 -5.86
C LEU A 157 4.45 -2.91 -6.37
N GLY A 158 4.80 -1.89 -7.14
CA GLY A 158 6.16 -1.74 -7.65
C GLY A 158 6.41 -0.37 -8.24
N TYR A 159 7.68 0.01 -8.26
CA TYR A 159 8.09 1.28 -8.87
C TYR A 159 8.36 1.11 -10.35
N VAL A 160 7.83 2.06 -11.12
CA VAL A 160 8.08 2.20 -12.55
C VAL A 160 8.87 3.47 -12.79
N LYS A 161 10.01 3.37 -13.45
CA LYS A 161 10.81 4.51 -13.87
C LYS A 161 9.99 5.40 -14.80
N CYS A 162 10.07 6.70 -14.59
CA CYS A 162 9.55 7.69 -15.52
C CYS A 162 10.51 7.81 -16.71
N ALA A 163 9.97 8.03 -17.91
CA ALA A 163 10.78 8.46 -19.03
C ALA A 163 11.45 9.81 -18.71
N ALA A 164 12.57 10.11 -19.35
CA ALA A 164 13.20 11.41 -19.24
C ALA A 164 12.19 12.52 -19.64
N ASP A 165 12.36 13.72 -19.10
CA ASP A 165 11.59 14.91 -19.45
C ASP A 165 10.17 15.06 -18.86
N GLY A 166 9.91 14.46 -17.69
CA GLY A 166 8.73 14.83 -16.92
C GLY A 166 7.45 14.11 -17.34
N GLU A 167 7.55 12.85 -17.71
CA GLU A 167 6.41 12.00 -18.05
C GLU A 167 5.26 12.11 -17.04
N SER A 168 4.06 12.35 -17.54
CA SER A 168 2.85 12.42 -16.69
C SER A 168 2.36 11.03 -16.28
N ALA A 169 1.54 10.99 -15.22
CA ALA A 169 0.89 9.75 -14.78
C ALA A 169 -0.03 9.18 -15.88
N ASP A 170 -0.73 10.03 -16.61
CA ASP A 170 -1.65 9.60 -17.67
C ASP A 170 -0.90 9.01 -18.88
N GLU A 171 0.31 9.47 -19.16
CA GLU A 171 1.16 8.88 -20.20
C GLU A 171 1.64 7.51 -19.77
N GLN A 172 2.07 7.33 -18.53
CA GLN A 172 2.43 6.01 -18.00
C GLN A 172 1.27 5.00 -18.07
N LEU A 173 0.04 5.42 -17.77
CA LEU A 173 -1.12 4.52 -17.82
C LEU A 173 -1.53 4.10 -19.25
N ARG A 174 -1.00 4.72 -20.30
CA ARG A 174 -1.32 4.35 -21.70
C ARG A 174 -0.43 3.24 -22.25
N SER A 175 0.69 2.95 -21.60
CA SER A 175 1.62 1.90 -22.02
C SER A 175 1.06 0.50 -21.68
N GLU A 176 1.57 -0.50 -22.36
CA GLU A 176 1.29 -1.90 -22.07
C GLU A 176 2.27 -2.42 -21.01
N TYR A 177 1.71 -3.07 -19.98
CA TYR A 177 2.50 -3.62 -18.89
C TYR A 177 2.39 -5.13 -18.82
N SER A 178 3.50 -5.74 -18.44
CA SER A 178 3.57 -7.16 -18.11
C SER A 178 4.56 -7.39 -16.98
N ILE A 179 4.44 -8.55 -16.33
CA ILE A 179 5.34 -8.96 -15.25
C ILE A 179 6.01 -10.26 -15.68
N ASP A 180 7.32 -10.34 -15.49
CA ASP A 180 8.08 -11.58 -15.67
C ASP A 180 7.94 -12.44 -14.41
N VAL A 181 7.11 -13.45 -14.50
CA VAL A 181 6.89 -14.42 -13.42
C VAL A 181 7.71 -15.68 -13.72
N ALA A 182 8.90 -15.76 -13.14
CA ALA A 182 9.81 -16.91 -13.30
C ALA A 182 10.10 -17.30 -14.77
N GLY A 183 10.28 -16.29 -15.65
CA GLY A 183 10.56 -16.47 -17.07
C GLY A 183 9.30 -16.53 -17.96
N THR A 184 8.12 -16.40 -17.39
CA THR A 184 6.85 -16.27 -18.13
C THR A 184 6.36 -14.84 -18.08
N ILE A 185 6.22 -14.20 -19.25
CA ILE A 185 5.72 -12.82 -19.36
C ILE A 185 4.20 -12.84 -19.31
N VAL A 186 3.62 -12.27 -18.26
CA VAL A 186 2.17 -12.22 -18.02
C VAL A 186 1.69 -10.77 -18.13
N PRO A 187 0.72 -10.45 -19.00
CA PRO A 187 0.13 -9.12 -19.08
C PRO A 187 -0.48 -8.69 -17.75
N ALA A 188 -0.39 -7.39 -17.44
CA ALA A 188 -0.88 -6.82 -16.20
C ALA A 188 -1.67 -5.54 -16.43
N GLU A 189 -2.77 -5.39 -15.73
CA GLU A 189 -3.47 -4.12 -15.55
C GLU A 189 -2.72 -3.26 -14.53
N VAL A 190 -2.75 -1.95 -14.71
CA VAL A 190 -2.02 -1.01 -13.83
C VAL A 190 -2.91 0.11 -13.33
N SER A 191 -2.61 0.60 -12.13
CA SER A 191 -3.32 1.74 -11.55
C SER A 191 -2.46 2.50 -10.55
N PHE A 192 -2.65 3.83 -10.47
CA PHE A 192 -2.15 4.67 -9.37
C PHE A 192 -3.12 4.73 -8.18
N ARG A 193 -4.33 4.25 -8.37
CA ARG A 193 -5.35 4.19 -7.32
C ARG A 193 -5.60 2.75 -6.90
N PRO A 194 -6.04 2.51 -5.68
CA PRO A 194 -6.47 1.17 -5.28
C PRO A 194 -7.47 0.59 -6.28
N MET A 195 -7.22 -0.62 -6.79
CA MET A 195 -8.13 -1.31 -7.69
C MET A 195 -9.36 -1.83 -6.95
N TYR A 196 -9.20 -2.18 -5.66
CA TYR A 196 -10.31 -2.56 -4.78
C TYR A 196 -10.72 -1.38 -3.90
N ASP A 197 -12.01 -1.07 -3.86
CA ASP A 197 -12.65 -0.01 -3.05
C ASP A 197 -11.83 1.31 -3.01
N PRO A 198 -11.60 1.96 -4.15
CA PRO A 198 -10.73 3.15 -4.26
C PRO A 198 -11.24 4.35 -3.46
N LYS A 199 -12.51 4.34 -3.06
CA LYS A 199 -13.13 5.39 -2.23
C LYS A 199 -13.09 5.07 -0.74
N ALA A 200 -12.53 3.92 -0.37
CA ALA A 200 -12.49 3.43 1.02
C ALA A 200 -13.90 3.42 1.67
N ALA A 201 -14.91 3.01 0.92
CA ALA A 201 -16.29 2.96 1.40
C ALA A 201 -16.47 1.90 2.50
N ASN A 202 -15.80 0.75 2.34
CA ASN A 202 -15.88 -0.38 3.27
C ASN A 202 -15.11 -0.15 4.59
N VAL A 203 -14.31 0.93 4.68
CA VAL A 203 -13.53 1.29 5.89
C VAL A 203 -14.31 2.28 6.76
N ARG A 204 -15.38 2.85 6.21
CA ARG A 204 -16.18 3.89 6.89
C ARG A 204 -17.49 3.30 7.36
N LEU A 205 -17.86 3.62 8.59
CA LEU A 205 -19.21 3.42 9.12
C LEU A 205 -20.13 4.55 8.64
#